data_f8bb355a958a270de8dc7d45f9872946
#
_entry.id   f8bb355a958a270de8dc7d45f9872946
#
_cell.length_a   1.000
_cell.length_b   1.000
_cell.length_c   1.000
_cell.angle_alpha   90.00
_cell.angle_beta   90.00
_cell.angle_gamma   90.00
#
_symmetry.space_group_name_H-M   'P 1'
#
loop_
_entity.id
_entity.type
_entity.pdbx_description
1 polymer ?
#
loop_
_entity_poly.entity_id
_entity_poly.type
_entity_poly.pdbx_seq_one_letter_code
_entity_poly.pdbx_strand_id
1 'polypeptide(L)'
;QFLDIPSPIVEMQGITPPNRALRKEDFITKEEEKKLKNILSSPEGLSEEQLSVRPLLIDRNVSILSLLLDYGLTLQELVSLQMQQVHFGKNMITVLHNKGTERRIMLKEEDKIRLFTYYKTIPEPVRPRYHSTDPLLVAFDFKRGTFRWVYDNDAPKALTAIAVQKMIRLEVARAKLRKGISAQHLRNTFILRCLERNMSTEEIIKRTGFLSHLSVKRYVEYANQHSHGK
;
A
#
# COMPACT_ATOMS: atom_id res chain seq x y z
N GLN A 1 34.40 9.54 31.76
CA GLN A 1 32.95 9.80 31.84
C GLN A 1 32.46 10.11 30.42
N PHE A 2 31.90 9.09 29.76
CA PHE A 2 31.20 9.27 28.48
C PHE A 2 29.73 9.53 28.80
N LEU A 3 29.25 10.70 28.41
CA LEU A 3 27.84 11.07 28.49
C LEU A 3 27.08 10.27 27.41
N ASP A 4 26.26 9.33 27.85
CA ASP A 4 25.22 8.70 27.05
C ASP A 4 24.19 9.77 26.65
N ILE A 5 24.22 10.18 25.38
CA ILE A 5 23.16 10.97 24.78
C ILE A 5 22.15 9.98 24.21
N PRO A 6 20.94 9.85 24.77
CA PRO A 6 19.91 9.02 24.15
C PRO A 6 19.47 9.67 22.83
N SER A 7 19.68 8.96 21.73
CA SER A 7 19.10 9.31 20.43
C SER A 7 17.58 9.38 20.57
N PRO A 8 16.92 10.46 20.18
CA PRO A 8 15.48 10.49 20.12
C PRO A 8 15.03 9.58 18.97
N ILE A 9 14.62 8.35 19.30
CA ILE A 9 13.77 7.55 18.44
C ILE A 9 12.43 8.28 18.44
N VAL A 10 12.26 9.21 17.51
CA VAL A 10 10.96 9.75 17.19
C VAL A 10 10.22 8.62 16.47
N GLU A 11 9.44 7.85 17.22
CA GLU A 11 8.32 7.11 16.68
C GLU A 11 7.41 8.11 15.97
N MET A 12 7.59 8.24 14.68
CA MET A 12 6.58 8.83 13.82
C MET A 12 5.43 7.81 13.68
N GLN A 13 4.73 7.56 14.78
CA GLN A 13 3.35 7.12 14.71
C GLN A 13 2.63 8.14 13.84
N GLY A 14 2.05 7.66 12.74
CA GLY A 14 1.24 8.49 11.87
C GLY A 14 0.11 9.12 12.67
N ILE A 15 0.35 10.28 13.21
CA ILE A 15 -0.65 11.12 13.85
C ILE A 15 -1.59 11.53 12.74
N THR A 16 -2.67 10.76 12.58
CA THR A 16 -3.84 11.27 11.90
C THR A 16 -4.30 12.44 12.74
N PRO A 17 -4.25 13.68 12.26
CA PRO A 17 -4.70 14.81 13.07
C PRO A 17 -6.14 14.51 13.48
N PRO A 18 -6.47 14.65 14.79
CA PRO A 18 -7.80 14.35 15.28
C PRO A 18 -8.80 15.24 14.55
N ASN A 19 -9.76 14.62 13.88
CA ASN A 19 -11.03 15.22 13.41
C ASN A 19 -10.99 16.40 12.42
N ARG A 20 -9.95 16.56 11.61
CA ARG A 20 -10.05 17.50 10.48
C ARG A 20 -11.07 16.98 9.45
N ALA A 21 -12.00 17.85 9.04
CA ALA A 21 -12.86 17.57 7.90
C ALA A 21 -12.04 17.25 6.64
N LEU A 22 -12.50 16.29 5.85
CA LEU A 22 -11.86 15.93 4.59
C LEU A 22 -12.02 17.04 3.56
N ARG A 23 -11.00 17.24 2.73
CA ARG A 23 -10.94 18.20 1.65
C ARG A 23 -10.70 17.46 0.33
N LYS A 24 -10.92 18.13 -0.79
CA LYS A 24 -10.67 17.58 -2.13
C LYS A 24 -9.23 17.06 -2.28
N GLU A 25 -8.28 17.74 -1.64
CA GLU A 25 -6.86 17.38 -1.67
C GLU A 25 -6.53 16.08 -0.93
N ASP A 26 -7.43 15.59 -0.08
CA ASP A 26 -7.23 14.32 0.65
C ASP A 26 -7.50 13.09 -0.22
N PHE A 27 -7.92 13.29 -1.47
CA PHE A 27 -8.21 12.25 -2.45
C PHE A 27 -7.36 12.46 -3.70
N ILE A 28 -7.21 11.42 -4.52
CA ILE A 28 -6.66 11.57 -5.88
C ILE A 28 -7.80 11.63 -6.90
N THR A 29 -7.62 12.44 -7.92
CA THR A 29 -8.57 12.54 -9.04
C THR A 29 -8.41 11.36 -10.00
N LYS A 30 -9.38 11.15 -10.90
CA LYS A 30 -9.30 10.13 -11.96
C LYS A 30 -8.10 10.37 -12.89
N GLU A 31 -7.79 11.64 -13.17
CA GLU A 31 -6.65 12.05 -14.00
C GLU A 31 -5.33 11.76 -13.28
N GLU A 32 -5.23 12.08 -11.99
CA GLU A 32 -4.06 11.76 -11.17
C GLU A 32 -3.83 10.25 -11.10
N GLU A 33 -4.89 9.46 -10.90
CA GLU A 33 -4.81 8.01 -10.92
C GLU A 33 -4.31 7.46 -12.24
N LYS A 34 -4.90 7.93 -13.37
CA LYS A 34 -4.50 7.50 -14.71
C LYS A 34 -3.03 7.81 -14.96
N LYS A 35 -2.56 9.01 -14.61
CA LYS A 35 -1.15 9.39 -14.75
C LYS A 35 -0.25 8.52 -13.88
N LEU A 36 -0.65 8.25 -12.63
CA LEU A 36 0.12 7.44 -11.69
C LEU A 36 0.22 5.98 -12.17
N LYS A 37 -0.88 5.39 -12.65
CA LYS A 37 -0.88 4.02 -13.22
C LYS A 37 -0.02 3.94 -14.50
N ASN A 38 -0.09 4.94 -15.37
CA ASN A 38 0.70 4.98 -16.59
C ASN A 38 2.20 5.10 -16.31
N ILE A 39 2.60 6.00 -15.41
CA ILE A 39 4.03 6.20 -15.10
C ILE A 39 4.64 4.97 -14.42
N LEU A 40 3.87 4.25 -13.61
CA LEU A 40 4.31 2.98 -13.02
C LEU A 40 4.69 1.94 -14.07
N SER A 41 4.08 1.97 -15.24
CA SER A 41 4.38 1.08 -16.36
C SER A 41 5.42 1.66 -17.34
N SER A 42 5.76 2.95 -17.21
CA SER A 42 6.69 3.67 -18.09
C SER A 42 8.12 3.66 -17.55
N PRO A 43 9.14 3.58 -18.42
CA PRO A 43 10.54 3.80 -18.03
C PRO A 43 10.90 5.29 -17.86
N GLU A 44 10.02 6.22 -18.25
CA GLU A 44 10.27 7.65 -18.26
C GLU A 44 10.69 8.18 -16.88
N GLY A 45 11.75 9.00 -16.84
CA GLY A 45 12.24 9.67 -15.63
C GLY A 45 12.91 8.75 -14.60
N LEU A 46 13.27 7.52 -14.99
CA LEU A 46 14.10 6.62 -14.18
C LEU A 46 15.57 6.79 -14.52
N SER A 47 16.46 6.66 -13.54
CA SER A 47 17.90 6.55 -13.76
C SER A 47 18.25 5.19 -14.37
N GLU A 48 19.46 5.08 -14.95
CA GLU A 48 19.97 3.80 -15.50
C GLU A 48 19.96 2.69 -14.44
N GLU A 49 20.38 3.01 -13.21
CA GLU A 49 20.35 2.06 -12.09
C GLU A 49 18.90 1.59 -11.76
N GLN A 50 17.95 2.52 -11.79
CA GLN A 50 16.54 2.19 -11.58
C GLN A 50 15.95 1.36 -12.73
N LEU A 51 16.35 1.66 -13.97
CA LEU A 51 15.93 0.91 -15.16
C LEU A 51 16.45 -0.53 -15.13
N SER A 52 17.71 -0.74 -14.74
CA SER A 52 18.31 -2.07 -14.67
C SER A 52 17.58 -3.04 -13.71
N VAL A 53 17.04 -2.53 -12.60
CA VAL A 53 16.34 -3.34 -11.59
C VAL A 53 14.82 -3.31 -11.73
N ARG A 54 14.29 -2.48 -12.63
CA ARG A 54 12.85 -2.29 -12.82
C ARG A 54 12.09 -3.59 -13.07
N PRO A 55 12.55 -4.53 -13.93
CA PRO A 55 11.86 -5.80 -14.16
C PRO A 55 11.59 -6.59 -12.88
N LEU A 56 12.43 -6.43 -11.85
CA LEU A 56 12.28 -7.07 -10.54
C LEU A 56 11.22 -6.39 -9.65
N LEU A 57 10.90 -5.14 -9.91
CA LEU A 57 10.15 -4.29 -8.97
C LEU A 57 8.82 -3.76 -9.50
N ILE A 58 8.61 -3.77 -10.82
CA ILE A 58 7.42 -3.16 -11.43
C ILE A 58 6.13 -3.80 -10.92
N ASP A 59 6.04 -5.12 -10.91
CA ASP A 59 4.83 -5.84 -10.48
C ASP A 59 4.58 -5.67 -8.99
N ARG A 60 5.64 -5.59 -8.17
CA ARG A 60 5.53 -5.23 -6.75
C ARG A 60 4.92 -3.83 -6.57
N ASN A 61 5.46 -2.85 -7.28
CA ASN A 61 5.05 -1.45 -7.11
C ASN A 61 3.61 -1.22 -7.61
N VAL A 62 3.23 -1.87 -8.71
CA VAL A 62 1.84 -1.84 -9.19
C VAL A 62 0.89 -2.55 -8.23
N SER A 63 1.28 -3.71 -7.69
CA SER A 63 0.48 -4.43 -6.68
C SER A 63 0.29 -3.60 -5.40
N ILE A 64 1.33 -2.89 -4.95
CA ILE A 64 1.23 -1.96 -3.81
C ILE A 64 0.18 -0.87 -4.09
N LEU A 65 0.25 -0.25 -5.27
CA LEU A 65 -0.72 0.79 -5.64
C LEU A 65 -2.15 0.23 -5.66
N SER A 66 -2.36 -0.92 -6.30
CA SER A 66 -3.67 -1.58 -6.37
C SER A 66 -4.21 -1.93 -4.98
N LEU A 67 -3.41 -2.54 -4.12
CA LEU A 67 -3.83 -2.92 -2.75
C LEU A 67 -4.25 -1.72 -1.91
N LEU A 68 -3.63 -0.56 -2.08
CA LEU A 68 -4.01 0.68 -1.40
C LEU A 68 -5.26 1.33 -2.03
N LEU A 69 -5.31 1.44 -3.37
CA LEU A 69 -6.29 2.24 -4.11
C LEU A 69 -7.56 1.46 -4.47
N ASP A 70 -7.42 0.19 -4.81
CA ASP A 70 -8.54 -0.63 -5.32
C ASP A 70 -9.10 -1.59 -4.27
N TYR A 71 -8.32 -1.86 -3.20
CA TYR A 71 -8.72 -2.75 -2.08
C TYR A 71 -8.70 -2.07 -0.72
N GLY A 72 -8.20 -0.85 -0.63
CA GLY A 72 -8.31 -0.01 0.55
C GLY A 72 -7.51 -0.48 1.76
N LEU A 73 -6.36 -1.16 1.58
CA LEU A 73 -5.46 -1.46 2.68
C LEU A 73 -4.90 -0.17 3.28
N THR A 74 -4.66 -0.20 4.59
CA THR A 74 -3.77 0.78 5.21
C THR A 74 -2.32 0.47 4.84
N LEU A 75 -1.45 1.48 4.94
CA LEU A 75 -0.01 1.27 4.74
C LEU A 75 0.56 0.22 5.71
N GLN A 76 0.10 0.23 6.96
CA GLN A 76 0.55 -0.73 7.96
C GLN A 76 0.09 -2.16 7.65
N GLU A 77 -1.18 -2.35 7.27
CA GLU A 77 -1.68 -3.65 6.84
C GLU A 77 -0.89 -4.17 5.64
N LEU A 78 -0.63 -3.30 4.65
CA LEU A 78 0.13 -3.65 3.45
C LEU A 78 1.52 -4.21 3.77
N VAL A 79 2.30 -3.51 4.62
CA VAL A 79 3.68 -3.92 4.93
C VAL A 79 3.75 -5.08 5.92
N SER A 80 2.66 -5.38 6.62
CA SER A 80 2.54 -6.50 7.54
C SER A 80 2.01 -7.78 6.89
N LEU A 81 1.69 -7.76 5.59
CA LEU A 81 1.20 -8.96 4.90
C LEU A 81 2.26 -10.06 4.87
N GLN A 82 1.83 -11.26 5.24
CA GLN A 82 2.63 -12.47 5.27
C GLN A 82 2.16 -13.49 4.24
N MET A 83 3.03 -14.40 3.83
CA MET A 83 2.71 -15.42 2.82
C MET A 83 1.60 -16.38 3.25
N GLN A 84 1.45 -16.66 4.56
CA GLN A 84 0.33 -17.45 5.08
C GLN A 84 -1.05 -16.80 4.88
N GLN A 85 -1.10 -15.50 4.63
CA GLN A 85 -2.32 -14.73 4.42
C GLN A 85 -2.72 -14.65 2.94
N VAL A 86 -1.86 -15.12 2.01
CA VAL A 86 -2.07 -15.00 0.57
C VAL A 86 -2.45 -16.35 -0.01
N HIS A 87 -3.65 -16.42 -0.60
CA HIS A 87 -4.21 -17.63 -1.18
C HIS A 87 -4.39 -17.47 -2.68
N PHE A 88 -3.31 -17.63 -3.44
CA PHE A 88 -3.32 -17.43 -4.90
C PHE A 88 -4.35 -18.33 -5.61
N GLY A 89 -4.51 -19.58 -5.19
CA GLY A 89 -5.50 -20.49 -5.75
C GLY A 89 -6.96 -20.09 -5.51
N LYS A 90 -7.20 -19.21 -4.53
CA LYS A 90 -8.53 -18.69 -4.19
C LYS A 90 -8.70 -17.22 -4.55
N ASN A 91 -7.72 -16.59 -5.21
CA ASN A 91 -7.69 -15.15 -5.50
C ASN A 91 -7.97 -14.30 -4.26
N MET A 92 -7.43 -14.67 -3.11
CA MET A 92 -7.81 -14.09 -1.82
C MET A 92 -6.61 -13.71 -0.96
N ILE A 93 -6.72 -12.58 -0.26
CA ILE A 93 -5.82 -12.18 0.82
C ILE A 93 -6.65 -12.06 2.10
N THR A 94 -6.15 -12.63 3.21
CA THR A 94 -6.68 -12.43 4.55
C THR A 94 -5.89 -11.32 5.23
N VAL A 95 -6.53 -10.22 5.58
CA VAL A 95 -5.90 -9.10 6.28
C VAL A 95 -6.23 -9.18 7.75
N LEU A 96 -5.21 -9.25 8.59
CA LEU A 96 -5.35 -9.25 10.04
C LEU A 96 -5.36 -7.81 10.57
N HIS A 97 -6.30 -7.54 11.45
CA HIS A 97 -6.36 -6.25 12.15
C HIS A 97 -5.71 -6.38 13.53
N ASN A 98 -5.11 -5.29 14.04
CA ASN A 98 -4.41 -5.24 15.33
C ASN A 98 -5.23 -5.71 16.54
N LYS A 99 -6.55 -5.85 16.41
CA LYS A 99 -7.47 -6.33 17.46
C LYS A 99 -7.95 -7.77 17.25
N GLY A 100 -7.24 -8.56 16.46
CA GLY A 100 -7.56 -9.97 16.23
C GLY A 100 -8.74 -10.23 15.29
N THR A 101 -9.33 -9.19 14.69
CA THR A 101 -10.32 -9.35 13.63
C THR A 101 -9.64 -9.54 12.29
N GLU A 102 -10.21 -10.38 11.44
CA GLU A 102 -9.74 -10.60 10.08
C GLU A 102 -10.78 -10.15 9.06
N ARG A 103 -10.32 -9.71 7.90
CA ARG A 103 -11.17 -9.54 6.72
C ARG A 103 -10.55 -10.21 5.50
N ARG A 104 -11.40 -10.72 4.64
CA ARG A 104 -11.01 -11.36 3.39
C ARG A 104 -11.20 -10.40 2.22
N ILE A 105 -10.19 -10.30 1.39
CA ILE A 105 -10.17 -9.46 0.20
C ILE A 105 -10.08 -10.40 -1.01
N MET A 106 -11.09 -10.34 -1.87
CA MET A 106 -11.07 -11.05 -3.14
C MET A 106 -10.34 -10.19 -4.17
N LEU A 107 -9.24 -10.71 -4.69
CA LEU A 107 -8.47 -10.05 -5.74
C LEU A 107 -9.13 -10.31 -7.10
N LYS A 108 -9.07 -9.32 -7.98
CA LYS A 108 -9.31 -9.55 -9.41
C LYS A 108 -8.22 -10.46 -9.96
N GLU A 109 -8.54 -11.21 -11.00
CA GLU A 109 -7.61 -12.14 -11.61
C GLU A 109 -6.31 -11.46 -12.06
N GLU A 110 -6.42 -10.28 -12.68
CA GLU A 110 -5.27 -9.47 -13.12
C GLU A 110 -4.33 -9.08 -11.99
N ASP A 111 -4.89 -8.66 -10.83
CA ASP A 111 -4.11 -8.27 -9.66
C ASP A 111 -3.45 -9.48 -8.99
N LYS A 112 -4.15 -10.62 -8.94
CA LYS A 112 -3.59 -11.88 -8.46
C LYS A 112 -2.42 -12.33 -9.33
N ILE A 113 -2.60 -12.30 -10.65
CA ILE A 113 -1.53 -12.69 -11.61
C ILE A 113 -0.32 -11.79 -11.41
N ARG A 114 -0.51 -10.48 -11.31
CA ARG A 114 0.57 -9.50 -11.09
C ARG A 114 1.31 -9.75 -9.78
N LEU A 115 0.58 -9.96 -8.69
CA LEU A 115 1.17 -10.25 -7.38
C LEU A 115 1.94 -11.56 -7.39
N PHE A 116 1.43 -12.59 -8.09
CA PHE A 116 2.10 -13.86 -8.27
C PHE A 116 3.35 -13.72 -9.16
N THR A 117 3.30 -12.94 -10.24
CA THR A 117 4.46 -12.63 -11.08
C THR A 117 5.55 -11.96 -10.26
N TYR A 118 5.21 -10.95 -9.45
CA TYR A 118 6.17 -10.36 -8.52
C TYR A 118 6.79 -11.42 -7.59
N TYR A 119 5.98 -12.26 -6.97
CA TYR A 119 6.47 -13.34 -6.09
C TYR A 119 7.48 -14.24 -6.83
N LYS A 120 7.20 -14.62 -8.07
CA LYS A 120 8.08 -15.46 -8.91
C LYS A 120 9.34 -14.74 -9.38
N THR A 121 9.32 -13.41 -9.47
CA THR A 121 10.48 -12.58 -9.82
C THR A 121 11.56 -12.62 -8.74
N ILE A 122 11.20 -12.87 -7.48
CA ILE A 122 12.17 -13.00 -6.39
C ILE A 122 12.97 -14.30 -6.60
N PRO A 123 14.34 -14.26 -6.63
CA PRO A 123 15.17 -15.44 -6.77
C PRO A 123 14.84 -16.49 -5.68
N GLU A 124 14.82 -17.76 -6.08
CA GLU A 124 14.39 -18.86 -5.21
C GLU A 124 15.09 -18.90 -3.85
N PRO A 125 16.42 -18.69 -3.73
CA PRO A 125 17.10 -18.73 -2.44
C PRO A 125 16.65 -17.67 -1.42
N VAL A 126 16.07 -16.56 -1.90
CA VAL A 126 15.60 -15.42 -1.07
C VAL A 126 14.10 -15.19 -1.21
N ARG A 127 13.38 -16.11 -1.87
CA ARG A 127 11.94 -16.02 -2.07
C ARG A 127 11.20 -16.38 -0.77
N PRO A 128 10.18 -15.60 -0.39
CA PRO A 128 9.33 -15.96 0.74
C PRO A 128 8.73 -17.36 0.60
N ARG A 129 8.73 -18.12 1.67
CA ARG A 129 8.18 -19.48 1.70
C ARG A 129 6.66 -19.44 1.74
N TYR A 130 6.00 -20.30 0.95
CA TYR A 130 4.54 -20.43 1.00
C TYR A 130 4.06 -20.86 2.39
N HIS A 131 2.88 -20.36 2.78
CA HIS A 131 2.22 -20.69 4.05
C HIS A 131 3.06 -20.37 5.28
N SER A 132 4.03 -19.46 5.18
CA SER A 132 4.92 -19.05 6.28
C SER A 132 4.59 -17.64 6.75
N THR A 133 5.25 -17.22 7.81
CA THR A 133 5.25 -15.84 8.32
C THR A 133 6.20 -14.93 7.55
N ASP A 134 6.84 -15.41 6.50
CA ASP A 134 7.68 -14.58 5.64
C ASP A 134 6.87 -13.43 5.04
N PRO A 135 7.46 -12.24 4.88
CA PRO A 135 6.75 -11.08 4.34
C PRO A 135 6.36 -11.30 2.88
N LEU A 136 5.13 -10.93 2.50
CA LEU A 136 4.72 -10.90 1.11
C LEU A 136 5.56 -9.90 0.30
N LEU A 137 5.79 -8.71 0.84
CA LEU A 137 6.53 -7.63 0.20
C LEU A 137 7.96 -7.58 0.76
N VAL A 138 8.92 -7.89 -0.08
CA VAL A 138 10.34 -7.98 0.29
C VAL A 138 11.07 -6.67 -0.01
N ALA A 139 11.93 -6.25 0.91
CA ALA A 139 12.81 -5.10 0.74
C ALA A 139 13.86 -5.38 -0.35
N PHE A 140 14.25 -4.33 -1.08
CA PHE A 140 15.23 -4.40 -2.15
C PHE A 140 16.42 -3.49 -1.86
N ASP A 141 17.61 -3.96 -2.16
CA ASP A 141 18.85 -3.21 -2.08
C ASP A 141 19.23 -2.72 -3.48
N PHE A 142 18.97 -1.44 -3.77
CA PHE A 142 19.24 -0.85 -5.08
C PHE A 142 20.74 -0.82 -5.41
N LYS A 143 21.61 -0.64 -4.41
CA LYS A 143 23.06 -0.61 -4.62
C LYS A 143 23.60 -1.98 -5.03
N ARG A 144 23.03 -3.05 -4.45
CA ARG A 144 23.44 -4.44 -4.76
C ARG A 144 22.58 -5.09 -5.84
N GLY A 145 21.49 -4.46 -6.27
CA GLY A 145 20.57 -5.00 -7.26
C GLY A 145 19.85 -6.28 -6.81
N THR A 146 19.62 -6.49 -5.50
CA THR A 146 19.09 -7.75 -4.98
C THR A 146 18.04 -7.55 -3.87
N PHE A 147 17.20 -8.57 -3.67
CA PHE A 147 16.29 -8.63 -2.52
C PHE A 147 17.06 -8.87 -1.23
N ARG A 148 16.59 -8.25 -0.13
CA ARG A 148 17.29 -8.28 1.16
C ARG A 148 16.87 -9.48 1.99
N TRP A 149 17.84 -10.05 2.69
CA TRP A 149 17.71 -11.16 3.62
C TRP A 149 18.09 -10.75 5.04
N VAL A 150 17.48 -11.35 6.04
CA VAL A 150 17.82 -11.20 7.46
C VAL A 150 18.35 -12.53 7.97
N TYR A 151 19.67 -12.60 8.15
CA TYR A 151 20.34 -13.84 8.53
C TYR A 151 19.96 -14.32 9.93
N ASP A 152 19.74 -13.39 10.86
CA ASP A 152 19.36 -13.72 12.25
C ASP A 152 18.02 -14.48 12.33
N ASN A 153 17.10 -14.20 11.42
CA ASN A 153 15.78 -14.82 11.39
C ASN A 153 15.63 -15.83 10.25
N ASP A 154 16.68 -16.05 9.46
CA ASP A 154 16.65 -16.88 8.25
C ASP A 154 15.41 -16.61 7.38
N ALA A 155 15.17 -15.35 7.06
CA ALA A 155 13.98 -14.91 6.36
C ALA A 155 14.22 -13.71 5.44
N PRO A 156 13.40 -13.51 4.39
CA PRO A 156 13.41 -12.29 3.60
C PRO A 156 13.11 -11.07 4.47
N LYS A 157 13.79 -9.95 4.19
CA LYS A 157 13.54 -8.69 4.91
C LYS A 157 12.24 -8.04 4.42
N ALA A 158 11.32 -7.76 5.34
CA ALA A 158 10.07 -7.06 5.03
C ALA A 158 10.31 -5.66 4.43
N LEU A 159 9.49 -5.28 3.46
CA LEU A 159 9.43 -3.92 2.94
C LEU A 159 8.84 -3.00 4.03
N THR A 160 9.47 -1.86 4.28
CA THR A 160 9.03 -0.94 5.32
C THR A 160 8.02 0.09 4.81
N ALA A 161 7.20 0.61 5.72
CA ALA A 161 6.27 1.72 5.42
C ALA A 161 6.99 2.95 4.83
N ILE A 162 8.19 3.26 5.34
CA ILE A 162 9.02 4.35 4.80
C ILE A 162 9.42 4.08 3.35
N ALA A 163 9.81 2.85 3.02
CA ALA A 163 10.19 2.47 1.66
C ALA A 163 8.99 2.55 0.69
N VAL A 164 7.80 2.13 1.10
CA VAL A 164 6.56 2.29 0.32
C VAL A 164 6.26 3.77 0.09
N GLN A 165 6.33 4.61 1.12
CA GLN A 165 6.09 6.05 0.97
C GLN A 165 7.14 6.73 0.08
N LYS A 166 8.41 6.29 0.12
CA LYS A 166 9.45 6.76 -0.80
C LYS A 166 9.13 6.38 -2.23
N MET A 167 8.70 5.15 -2.47
CA MET A 167 8.28 4.66 -3.79
C MET A 167 7.10 5.49 -4.34
N ILE A 168 6.03 5.69 -3.54
CA ILE A 168 4.88 6.51 -3.96
C ILE A 168 5.33 7.93 -4.33
N ARG A 169 6.18 8.56 -3.49
CA ARG A 169 6.67 9.92 -3.78
C ARG A 169 7.48 10.01 -5.07
N LEU A 170 8.30 8.99 -5.35
CA LEU A 170 9.05 8.91 -6.61
C LEU A 170 8.10 8.85 -7.80
N GLU A 171 7.10 7.95 -7.76
CA GLU A 171 6.15 7.78 -8.86
C GLU A 171 5.26 9.02 -9.05
N VAL A 172 4.84 9.67 -7.96
CA VAL A 172 4.10 10.95 -7.98
C VAL A 172 4.93 12.05 -8.66
N ALA A 173 6.22 12.14 -8.33
CA ALA A 173 7.12 13.12 -8.94
C ALA A 173 7.35 12.83 -10.44
N ARG A 174 7.57 11.58 -10.81
CA ARG A 174 7.71 11.13 -12.22
C ARG A 174 6.45 11.44 -13.03
N ALA A 175 5.27 11.23 -12.44
CA ALA A 175 3.98 11.52 -13.05
C ALA A 175 3.68 13.02 -13.13
N LYS A 176 4.57 13.89 -12.62
CA LYS A 176 4.39 15.35 -12.53
C LYS A 176 3.10 15.74 -11.82
N LEU A 177 2.72 14.97 -10.79
CA LEU A 177 1.55 15.23 -9.98
C LEU A 177 1.87 16.17 -8.81
N ARG A 178 0.81 16.69 -8.17
CA ARG A 178 0.96 17.54 -6.99
C ARG A 178 1.71 16.81 -5.87
N LYS A 179 2.52 17.54 -5.12
CA LYS A 179 3.22 17.02 -3.96
C LYS A 179 2.24 16.63 -2.85
N GLY A 180 2.63 15.69 -2.00
CA GLY A 180 1.85 15.29 -0.83
C GLY A 180 0.97 14.06 -1.03
N ILE A 181 0.76 13.58 -2.26
CA ILE A 181 0.06 12.31 -2.48
C ILE A 181 0.80 11.18 -1.76
N SER A 182 0.06 10.39 -0.98
CA SER A 182 0.58 9.34 -0.11
C SER A 182 -0.35 8.13 -0.11
N ALA A 183 0.04 7.04 0.55
CA ALA A 183 -0.80 5.86 0.74
C ALA A 183 -2.18 6.19 1.35
N GLN A 184 -2.25 7.19 2.24
CA GLN A 184 -3.51 7.62 2.83
C GLN A 184 -4.47 8.23 1.79
N HIS A 185 -3.96 9.02 0.83
CA HIS A 185 -4.79 9.57 -0.25
C HIS A 185 -5.37 8.47 -1.14
N LEU A 186 -4.58 7.43 -1.43
CA LEU A 186 -5.02 6.28 -2.20
C LEU A 186 -6.16 5.54 -1.49
N ARG A 187 -5.98 5.24 -0.20
CA ARG A 187 -7.01 4.61 0.61
C ARG A 187 -8.25 5.49 0.79
N ASN A 188 -8.09 6.78 1.01
CA ASN A 188 -9.22 7.71 1.09
C ASN A 188 -10.06 7.66 -0.20
N THR A 189 -9.39 7.62 -1.34
CA THR A 189 -10.06 7.52 -2.64
C THR A 189 -10.83 6.22 -2.80
N PHE A 190 -10.30 5.09 -2.31
CA PHE A 190 -11.05 3.83 -2.25
C PHE A 190 -12.36 3.98 -1.46
N ILE A 191 -12.29 4.58 -0.27
CA ILE A 191 -13.45 4.74 0.61
C ILE A 191 -14.51 5.65 -0.05
N LEU A 192 -14.07 6.77 -0.64
CA LEU A 192 -14.98 7.67 -1.37
C LEU A 192 -15.70 6.93 -2.52
N ARG A 193 -14.98 6.12 -3.29
CA ARG A 193 -15.57 5.29 -4.35
C ARG A 193 -16.57 4.26 -3.86
N CYS A 194 -16.37 3.72 -2.67
CA CYS A 194 -17.38 2.84 -2.06
C CYS A 194 -18.69 3.61 -1.80
N LEU A 195 -18.61 4.85 -1.29
CA LEU A 195 -19.78 5.72 -1.10
C LEU A 195 -20.43 6.11 -2.43
N GLU A 196 -19.64 6.49 -3.44
CA GLU A 196 -20.13 6.81 -4.78
C GLU A 196 -20.86 5.64 -5.46
N ARG A 197 -20.56 4.41 -5.05
CA ARG A 197 -21.25 3.18 -5.48
C ARG A 197 -22.44 2.82 -4.59
N ASN A 198 -22.87 3.72 -3.71
CA ASN A 198 -23.97 3.54 -2.77
C ASN A 198 -23.79 2.32 -1.83
N MET A 199 -22.54 1.99 -1.47
CA MET A 199 -22.29 0.96 -0.46
C MET A 199 -22.73 1.46 0.92
N SER A 200 -23.35 0.58 1.70
CA SER A 200 -23.72 0.90 3.08
C SER A 200 -22.48 1.14 3.96
N THR A 201 -22.67 1.85 5.07
CA THR A 201 -21.58 2.10 6.04
C THR A 201 -21.03 0.79 6.59
N GLU A 202 -21.90 -0.22 6.82
CA GLU A 202 -21.53 -1.55 7.28
C GLU A 202 -20.63 -2.29 6.27
N GLU A 203 -20.97 -2.21 4.98
CA GLU A 203 -20.15 -2.81 3.92
C GLU A 203 -18.78 -2.12 3.82
N ILE A 204 -18.74 -0.79 3.96
CA ILE A 204 -17.49 -0.03 3.97
C ILE A 204 -16.63 -0.43 5.17
N ILE A 205 -17.21 -0.54 6.37
CA ILE A 205 -16.52 -1.00 7.58
C ILE A 205 -15.93 -2.39 7.35
N LYS A 206 -16.73 -3.32 6.82
CA LYS A 206 -16.28 -4.68 6.51
C LYS A 206 -15.12 -4.71 5.51
N ARG A 207 -15.16 -3.86 4.47
CA ARG A 207 -14.10 -3.78 3.44
C ARG A 207 -12.83 -3.10 3.91
N THR A 208 -12.95 -2.10 4.78
CA THR A 208 -11.83 -1.27 5.21
C THR A 208 -11.18 -1.70 6.51
N GLY A 209 -11.88 -2.54 7.30
CA GLY A 209 -11.45 -2.91 8.64
C GLY A 209 -11.59 -1.78 9.65
N PHE A 210 -12.44 -0.78 9.39
CA PHE A 210 -12.75 0.23 10.38
C PHE A 210 -13.44 -0.40 11.60
N LEU A 211 -13.13 0.15 12.78
CA LEU A 211 -13.66 -0.39 14.05
C LEU A 211 -15.05 0.19 14.41
N SER A 212 -15.44 1.28 13.80
CA SER A 212 -16.70 1.95 14.12
C SER A 212 -17.25 2.80 12.97
N HIS A 213 -18.53 3.08 13.03
CA HIS A 213 -19.21 4.01 12.12
C HIS A 213 -18.60 5.42 12.15
N LEU A 214 -18.04 5.86 13.29
CA LEU A 214 -17.38 7.16 13.42
C LEU A 214 -16.19 7.30 12.44
N SER A 215 -15.50 6.21 12.14
CA SER A 215 -14.38 6.22 11.17
C SER A 215 -14.86 6.51 9.74
N VAL A 216 -16.08 6.14 9.40
CA VAL A 216 -16.68 6.37 8.07
C VAL A 216 -17.36 7.73 8.00
N LYS A 217 -17.86 8.26 9.13
CA LYS A 217 -18.69 9.48 9.20
C LYS A 217 -18.11 10.65 8.42
N ARG A 218 -16.82 10.95 8.59
CA ARG A 218 -16.17 12.06 7.89
C ARG A 218 -16.15 11.92 6.35
N TYR A 219 -16.16 10.69 5.83
CA TYR A 219 -16.25 10.44 4.38
C TYR A 219 -17.67 10.62 3.88
N VAL A 220 -18.66 10.21 4.66
CA VAL A 220 -20.08 10.43 4.36
C VAL A 220 -20.40 11.92 4.35
N GLU A 221 -19.93 12.67 5.36
CA GLU A 221 -20.07 14.12 5.42
C GLU A 221 -19.46 14.80 4.18
N TYR A 222 -18.24 14.40 3.81
CA TYR A 222 -17.59 14.92 2.61
C TYR A 222 -18.38 14.58 1.34
N ALA A 223 -18.82 13.33 1.17
CA ALA A 223 -19.59 12.89 0.01
C ALA A 223 -20.92 13.67 -0.11
N ASN A 224 -21.65 13.85 0.98
CA ASN A 224 -22.90 14.60 1.00
C ASN A 224 -22.73 16.07 0.58
N GLN A 225 -21.67 16.73 1.06
CA GLN A 225 -21.37 18.10 0.71
C GLN A 225 -21.05 18.29 -0.78
N HIS A 226 -20.52 17.27 -1.45
CA HIS A 226 -20.06 17.34 -2.84
C HIS A 226 -20.97 16.60 -3.83
N SER A 227 -22.02 15.89 -3.35
CA SER A 227 -23.01 15.23 -4.19
C SER A 227 -24.09 16.19 -4.75
N HIS A 228 -24.21 17.40 -4.20
CA HIS A 228 -25.22 18.40 -4.58
C HIS A 228 -24.78 19.33 -5.73
N GLY A 229 -23.68 18.98 -6.41
CA GLY A 229 -23.09 19.78 -7.52
C GLY A 229 -23.05 19.07 -8.87
N LYS A 230 -23.92 18.05 -9.07
CA LYS A 230 -24.08 17.40 -10.38
C LYS A 230 -25.47 17.62 -10.91
#